data_30c215b549d2ee73b30f8d6c24634e8b
#
_entry.id   30c215b549d2ee73b30f8d6c24634e8b
#
_cell.length_a   1.000
_cell.length_b   1.000
_cell.length_c   1.000
_cell.angle_alpha   90.00
_cell.angle_beta   90.00
_cell.angle_gamma   90.00
#
_symmetry.space_group_name_H-M   'P 1'
#
loop_
_entity.id
_entity.type
_entity.pdbx_description
1 polymer ?
#
loop_
_entity_poly.entity_id
_entity_poly.type
_entity_poly.pdbx_seq_one_letter_code
_entity_poly.pdbx_strand_id
1 'polypeptide(L)'
;LGSRGLGDVYKRQLLILAAFLGAMLSMGFVLLMARKVDSMSMLVVSGVMIGYICSAITELVVTFAEDADIVNLHNWSRGSFSGMTWDNVKVMSVVVAVTFLMVILLAKPLEAYQLGETYAQNLGVNIRTLRILLVVLSSVLSACIVAFAGPISFVGIAVPQLIRKLFGTTKPLLMIPACSVSYTHLRAHETLRHLV
;
A
#
# COMPACT_ATOMS: atom_id res chain seq x y z
N LEU A 1 -9.39 0.24 -36.04
CA LEU A 1 -9.79 0.43 -34.64
C LEU A 1 -9.16 -0.61 -33.70
N GLY A 2 -8.80 -1.78 -34.19
CA GLY A 2 -8.21 -2.85 -33.33
C GLY A 2 -6.74 -2.67 -32.93
N SER A 3 -5.91 -2.03 -33.73
CA SER A 3 -4.47 -1.92 -33.49
C SER A 3 -4.09 -0.83 -32.47
N ARG A 4 -4.86 0.26 -32.38
CA ARG A 4 -4.64 1.30 -31.35
C ARG A 4 -5.05 0.83 -29.96
N GLY A 5 -6.13 0.08 -29.83
CA GLY A 5 -6.59 -0.45 -28.54
C GLY A 5 -5.64 -1.47 -27.90
N LEU A 6 -5.02 -2.34 -28.70
CA LEU A 6 -4.04 -3.31 -28.22
C LEU A 6 -2.75 -2.62 -27.70
N GLY A 7 -2.25 -1.60 -28.41
CA GLY A 7 -1.08 -0.83 -27.98
C GLY A 7 -1.29 -0.10 -26.66
N ASP A 8 -2.47 0.44 -26.43
CA ASP A 8 -2.80 1.15 -25.19
C ASP A 8 -2.98 0.19 -24.01
N VAL A 9 -3.51 -1.00 -24.23
CA VAL A 9 -3.63 -2.06 -23.21
C VAL A 9 -2.25 -2.57 -22.80
N TYR A 10 -1.34 -2.82 -23.76
CA TYR A 10 0.03 -3.22 -23.44
C TYR A 10 0.81 -2.15 -22.68
N LYS A 11 0.72 -0.89 -23.10
CA LYS A 11 1.36 0.24 -22.39
C LYS A 11 0.86 0.34 -20.94
N ARG A 12 -0.42 0.17 -20.72
CA ARG A 12 -1.03 0.21 -19.39
C ARG A 12 -0.59 -0.95 -18.50
N GLN A 13 -0.53 -2.18 -19.04
CA GLN A 13 -0.02 -3.34 -18.31
C GLN A 13 1.46 -3.18 -17.94
N LEU A 14 2.27 -2.63 -18.84
CA LEU A 14 3.68 -2.36 -18.62
C LEU A 14 3.89 -1.33 -17.51
N LEU A 15 3.04 -0.30 -17.46
CA LEU A 15 3.06 0.74 -16.42
C LEU A 15 2.68 0.15 -15.05
N ILE A 16 1.67 -0.72 -14.98
CA ILE A 16 1.28 -1.42 -13.75
C ILE A 16 2.42 -2.31 -13.25
N LEU A 17 3.05 -3.09 -14.14
CA LEU A 17 4.18 -3.94 -13.79
C LEU A 17 5.39 -3.12 -13.32
N ALA A 18 5.71 -2.02 -13.99
CA ALA A 18 6.79 -1.12 -13.60
C ALA A 18 6.53 -0.49 -12.22
N ALA A 19 5.30 -0.03 -11.98
CA ALA A 19 4.91 0.53 -10.68
C ALA A 19 4.99 -0.53 -9.57
N PHE A 20 4.56 -1.77 -9.84
CA PHE A 20 4.66 -2.88 -8.89
C PHE A 20 6.13 -3.22 -8.57
N LEU A 21 6.98 -3.33 -9.58
CA LEU A 21 8.41 -3.58 -9.40
C LEU A 21 9.09 -2.44 -8.64
N GLY A 22 8.78 -1.18 -8.96
CA GLY A 22 9.29 -0.01 -8.25
C GLY A 22 8.90 -0.01 -6.77
N ALA A 23 7.64 -0.34 -6.46
CA ALA A 23 7.17 -0.46 -5.09
C ALA A 23 7.88 -1.61 -4.34
N MET A 24 8.09 -2.75 -4.99
CA MET A 24 8.83 -3.89 -4.41
C MET A 24 10.30 -3.53 -4.15
N LEU A 25 10.96 -2.82 -5.05
CA LEU A 25 12.34 -2.34 -4.88
C LEU A 25 12.45 -1.35 -3.72
N SER A 26 11.56 -0.38 -3.65
CA SER A 26 11.52 0.61 -2.56
C SER A 26 11.33 -0.08 -1.21
N MET A 27 10.44 -1.07 -1.14
CA MET A 27 10.21 -1.82 0.08
C MET A 27 11.36 -2.74 0.43
N GLY A 28 12.00 -3.37 -0.56
CA GLY A 28 13.23 -4.14 -0.36
C GLY A 28 14.33 -3.29 0.26
N PHE A 29 14.47 -2.04 -0.17
CA PHE A 29 15.43 -1.10 0.42
C PHE A 29 15.08 -0.75 1.88
N VAL A 30 13.81 -0.47 2.18
CA VAL A 30 13.35 -0.22 3.56
C VAL A 30 13.63 -1.42 4.46
N LEU A 31 13.42 -2.66 3.96
CA LEU A 31 13.73 -3.88 4.68
C LEU A 31 15.24 -4.04 4.94
N LEU A 32 16.09 -3.70 3.99
CA LEU A 32 17.55 -3.72 4.16
C LEU A 32 17.99 -2.70 5.21
N MET A 33 17.38 -1.51 5.21
CA MET A 33 17.61 -0.49 6.23
C MET A 33 17.12 -0.95 7.61
N ALA A 34 15.95 -1.59 7.69
CA ALA A 34 15.39 -2.13 8.91
C ALA A 34 16.30 -3.17 9.62
N ARG A 35 17.18 -3.83 8.86
CA ARG A 35 18.18 -4.75 9.41
C ARG A 35 19.40 -4.06 10.07
N LYS A 36 19.65 -2.80 9.67
CA LYS A 36 20.82 -2.03 10.12
C LYS A 36 20.47 -0.97 11.17
N VAL A 37 19.19 -0.71 11.36
CA VAL A 37 18.70 0.38 12.21
C VAL A 37 17.86 -0.21 13.33
N ASP A 38 18.25 0.06 14.56
CA ASP A 38 17.60 -0.47 15.77
C ASP A 38 16.40 0.40 16.22
N SER A 39 16.30 1.64 15.72
CA SER A 39 15.24 2.55 16.15
C SER A 39 14.13 2.70 15.10
N MET A 40 12.88 2.63 15.56
CA MET A 40 11.70 2.78 14.73
C MET A 40 11.62 4.18 14.08
N SER A 41 12.05 5.21 14.79
CA SER A 41 12.09 6.59 14.27
C SER A 41 13.04 6.73 13.08
N MET A 42 14.21 6.10 13.16
CA MET A 42 15.21 6.13 12.10
C MET A 42 14.73 5.36 10.85
N LEU A 43 13.94 4.30 11.04
CA LEU A 43 13.31 3.56 9.95
C LEU A 43 12.28 4.43 9.19
N VAL A 44 11.46 5.18 9.92
CA VAL A 44 10.50 6.13 9.33
C VAL A 44 11.22 7.23 8.56
N VAL A 45 12.28 7.81 9.15
CA VAL A 45 13.10 8.85 8.48
C VAL A 45 13.73 8.30 7.20
N SER A 46 14.28 7.08 7.22
CA SER A 46 14.87 6.47 6.02
C SER A 46 13.81 6.25 4.91
N GLY A 47 12.60 5.85 5.27
CA GLY A 47 11.49 5.72 4.31
C GLY A 47 11.10 7.07 3.67
N VAL A 48 11.03 8.12 4.46
CA VAL A 48 10.75 9.48 3.97
C VAL A 48 11.86 9.97 3.04
N MET A 49 13.13 9.74 3.40
CA MET A 49 14.29 10.13 2.56
C MET A 49 14.28 9.43 1.19
N ILE A 50 13.93 8.15 1.15
CA ILE A 50 13.78 7.44 -0.14
C ILE A 50 12.65 8.05 -0.96
N GLY A 51 11.53 8.40 -0.32
CA GLY A 51 10.43 9.08 -0.96
C GLY A 51 10.89 10.38 -1.65
N TYR A 52 11.68 11.20 -0.97
CA TYR A 52 12.24 12.43 -1.55
C TYR A 52 13.22 12.15 -2.70
N ILE A 53 14.07 11.14 -2.59
CA ILE A 53 14.98 10.75 -3.68
C ILE A 53 14.18 10.31 -4.92
N CYS A 54 13.16 9.47 -4.73
CA CYS A 54 12.29 9.04 -5.83
C CYS A 54 11.52 10.22 -6.45
N SER A 55 11.05 11.16 -5.63
CA SER A 55 10.39 12.38 -6.10
C SER A 55 11.32 13.24 -6.95
N ALA A 56 12.54 13.47 -6.49
CA ALA A 56 13.54 14.24 -7.22
C ALA A 56 13.89 13.59 -8.58
N ILE A 57 14.03 12.26 -8.62
CA ILE A 57 14.23 11.53 -9.87
C ILE A 57 13.03 11.69 -10.79
N THR A 58 11.82 11.59 -10.26
CA THR A 58 10.57 11.77 -11.03
C THR A 58 10.50 13.18 -11.62
N GLU A 59 10.79 14.21 -10.84
CA GLU A 59 10.82 15.62 -11.31
C GLU A 59 11.86 15.81 -12.42
N LEU A 60 13.04 15.20 -12.27
CA LEU A 60 14.06 15.26 -13.30
C LEU A 60 13.56 14.62 -14.62
N VAL A 61 12.94 13.44 -14.55
CA VAL A 61 12.41 12.74 -15.74
C VAL A 61 11.27 13.53 -16.38
N VAL A 62 10.38 14.11 -15.58
CA VAL A 62 9.25 14.94 -16.04
C VAL A 62 9.75 16.18 -16.80
N THR A 63 10.89 16.74 -16.41
CA THR A 63 11.49 17.90 -17.11
C THR A 63 11.83 17.61 -18.58
N PHE A 64 12.08 16.34 -18.91
CA PHE A 64 12.40 15.90 -20.28
C PHE A 64 11.24 15.17 -20.96
N ALA A 65 10.09 15.06 -20.32
CA ALA A 65 8.92 14.34 -20.84
C ALA A 65 8.08 15.23 -21.77
N GLU A 66 7.32 14.60 -22.66
CA GLU A 66 6.35 15.30 -23.51
C GLU A 66 5.11 15.73 -22.69
N ASP A 67 4.45 16.81 -23.08
CA ASP A 67 3.28 17.36 -22.38
C ASP A 67 2.17 16.34 -22.14
N ALA A 68 1.95 15.44 -23.10
CA ALA A 68 0.94 14.38 -23.00
C ALA A 68 1.26 13.37 -21.86
N ASP A 69 2.53 13.05 -21.67
CA ASP A 69 3.00 12.14 -20.63
C ASP A 69 2.94 12.80 -19.24
N ILE A 70 3.21 14.11 -19.18
CA ILE A 70 3.08 14.91 -17.95
C ILE A 70 1.62 14.92 -17.47
N VAL A 71 0.67 15.13 -18.37
CA VAL A 71 -0.78 15.13 -18.05
C VAL A 71 -1.20 13.74 -17.54
N ASN A 72 -0.74 12.66 -18.20
CA ASN A 72 -1.05 11.29 -17.80
C ASN A 72 -0.48 10.96 -16.42
N LEU A 73 0.78 11.36 -16.16
CA LEU A 73 1.42 11.18 -14.86
C LEU A 73 0.69 11.96 -13.77
N HIS A 74 0.30 13.20 -14.06
CA HIS A 74 -0.43 14.04 -13.11
C HIS A 74 -1.82 13.46 -12.76
N ASN A 75 -2.54 12.94 -13.76
CA ASN A 75 -3.83 12.27 -13.55
C ASN A 75 -3.66 10.98 -12.74
N TRP A 76 -2.60 10.20 -13.00
CA TRP A 76 -2.30 9.01 -12.23
C TRP A 76 -1.88 9.35 -10.79
N SER A 77 -1.07 10.39 -10.59
CA SER A 77 -0.58 10.81 -9.25
C SER A 77 -1.67 11.32 -8.32
N ARG A 78 -2.81 11.75 -8.85
CA ARG A 78 -3.99 12.13 -8.04
C ARG A 78 -4.70 10.94 -7.40
N GLY A 79 -4.39 9.72 -7.85
CA GLY A 79 -5.07 8.51 -7.41
C GLY A 79 -6.54 8.49 -7.85
N SER A 80 -6.86 7.70 -8.86
CA SER A 80 -8.23 7.62 -9.37
C SER A 80 -8.63 6.17 -9.67
N PHE A 81 -9.85 5.81 -9.26
CA PHE A 81 -10.44 4.52 -9.63
C PHE A 81 -11.29 4.62 -10.90
N SER A 82 -11.53 5.83 -11.45
CA SER A 82 -12.43 6.04 -12.59
C SER A 82 -11.96 5.39 -13.90
N GLY A 83 -10.67 5.07 -13.99
CA GLY A 83 -10.09 4.40 -15.16
C GLY A 83 -9.92 2.88 -15.03
N MET A 84 -10.45 2.24 -13.99
CA MET A 84 -10.32 0.80 -13.79
C MET A 84 -11.20 -0.01 -14.72
N THR A 85 -10.62 -1.05 -15.33
CA THR A 85 -11.35 -2.07 -16.08
C THR A 85 -11.81 -3.20 -15.14
N TRP A 86 -12.86 -3.93 -15.52
CA TRP A 86 -13.35 -5.07 -14.74
C TRP A 86 -12.30 -6.15 -14.52
N ASP A 87 -11.38 -6.33 -15.44
CA ASP A 87 -10.28 -7.30 -15.29
C ASP A 87 -9.26 -6.85 -14.23
N ASN A 88 -8.96 -5.55 -14.16
CA ASN A 88 -8.11 -4.98 -13.10
C ASN A 88 -8.76 -5.15 -11.72
N VAL A 89 -10.08 -4.93 -11.64
CA VAL A 89 -10.84 -5.12 -10.39
C VAL A 89 -10.80 -6.57 -9.93
N LYS A 90 -10.94 -7.54 -10.84
CA LYS A 90 -10.83 -8.98 -10.52
C LYS A 90 -9.46 -9.32 -9.95
N VAL A 91 -8.38 -8.91 -10.63
CA VAL A 91 -7.00 -9.17 -10.18
C VAL A 91 -6.75 -8.55 -8.81
N MET A 92 -7.12 -7.28 -8.63
CA MET A 92 -6.97 -6.58 -7.36
C MET A 92 -7.78 -7.24 -6.24
N SER A 93 -9.03 -7.64 -6.53
CA SER A 93 -9.91 -8.33 -5.57
C SER A 93 -9.32 -9.67 -5.10
N VAL A 94 -8.75 -10.46 -6.01
CA VAL A 94 -8.09 -11.72 -5.68
C VAL A 94 -6.87 -11.49 -4.79
N VAL A 95 -5.99 -10.55 -5.16
CA VAL A 95 -4.80 -10.22 -4.37
C VAL A 95 -5.18 -9.75 -2.97
N VAL A 96 -6.16 -8.84 -2.88
CA VAL A 96 -6.65 -8.32 -1.59
C VAL A 96 -7.28 -9.45 -0.76
N ALA A 97 -8.11 -10.31 -1.34
CA ALA A 97 -8.77 -11.40 -0.62
C ALA A 97 -7.76 -12.43 -0.08
N VAL A 98 -6.77 -12.82 -0.89
CA VAL A 98 -5.70 -13.74 -0.47
C VAL A 98 -4.86 -13.13 0.64
N THR A 99 -4.45 -11.87 0.47
CA THR A 99 -3.64 -11.18 1.49
C THR A 99 -4.41 -10.97 2.78
N PHE A 100 -5.71 -10.62 2.69
CA PHE A 100 -6.59 -10.45 3.84
C PHE A 100 -6.74 -11.76 4.61
N LEU A 101 -6.95 -12.88 3.93
CA LEU A 101 -7.01 -14.21 4.54
C LEU A 101 -5.69 -14.55 5.27
N MET A 102 -4.55 -14.29 4.64
CA MET A 102 -3.24 -14.50 5.26
C MET A 102 -3.06 -13.64 6.52
N VAL A 103 -3.47 -12.38 6.48
CA VAL A 103 -3.36 -11.47 7.64
C VAL A 103 -4.27 -11.92 8.79
N ILE A 104 -5.48 -12.43 8.50
CA ILE A 104 -6.36 -13.01 9.53
C ILE A 104 -5.72 -14.24 10.20
N LEU A 105 -5.08 -15.11 9.44
CA LEU A 105 -4.35 -16.27 10.00
C LEU A 105 -3.20 -15.85 10.90
N LEU A 106 -2.59 -14.69 10.64
CA LEU A 106 -1.52 -14.10 11.45
C LEU A 106 -2.04 -13.27 12.64
N ALA A 107 -3.35 -13.09 12.78
CA ALA A 107 -3.93 -12.24 13.85
C ALA A 107 -3.53 -12.72 15.25
N LYS A 108 -3.52 -14.03 15.52
CA LYS A 108 -3.11 -14.58 16.82
C LYS A 108 -1.62 -14.36 17.14
N PRO A 109 -0.66 -14.70 16.27
CA PRO A 109 0.75 -14.34 16.45
C PRO A 109 0.96 -12.84 16.62
N LEU A 110 0.20 -12.00 15.92
CA LEU A 110 0.28 -10.56 16.02
C LEU A 110 -0.23 -10.03 17.37
N GLU A 111 -1.30 -10.62 17.92
CA GLU A 111 -1.79 -10.32 19.26
C GLU A 111 -0.73 -10.64 20.32
N ALA A 112 -0.11 -11.80 20.23
CA ALA A 112 1.00 -12.19 21.13
C ALA A 112 2.18 -11.21 21.01
N TYR A 113 2.52 -10.77 19.80
CA TYR A 113 3.59 -9.79 19.56
C TYR A 113 3.30 -8.42 20.18
N GLN A 114 2.04 -7.98 20.20
CA GLN A 114 1.62 -6.71 20.83
C GLN A 114 1.82 -6.72 22.36
N LEU A 115 1.79 -7.88 23.00
CA LEU A 115 2.05 -8.05 24.44
C LEU A 115 3.55 -8.01 24.79
N GLY A 116 4.41 -8.05 23.79
CA GLY A 116 5.86 -7.98 23.92
C GLY A 116 6.59 -9.10 23.19
N GLU A 117 7.78 -8.81 22.69
CA GLU A 117 8.59 -9.78 21.91
C GLU A 117 8.94 -11.03 22.72
N THR A 118 9.35 -10.85 23.98
CA THR A 118 9.74 -11.94 24.89
C THR A 118 8.53 -12.84 25.19
N TYR A 119 7.36 -12.25 25.38
CA TYR A 119 6.13 -12.99 25.62
C TYR A 119 5.73 -13.84 24.40
N ALA A 120 5.78 -13.25 23.21
CA ALA A 120 5.49 -13.96 21.98
C ALA A 120 6.46 -15.11 21.69
N GLN A 121 7.77 -14.93 22.00
CA GLN A 121 8.76 -16.00 21.88
C GLN A 121 8.46 -17.16 22.83
N ASN A 122 8.07 -16.88 24.06
CA ASN A 122 7.70 -17.91 25.04
C ASN A 122 6.45 -18.70 24.61
N LEU A 123 5.57 -18.10 23.80
CA LEU A 123 4.43 -18.78 23.19
C LEU A 123 4.80 -19.54 21.89
N GLY A 124 6.09 -19.61 21.54
CA GLY A 124 6.57 -20.33 20.36
C GLY A 124 6.44 -19.54 19.04
N VAL A 125 6.15 -18.24 19.09
CA VAL A 125 6.05 -17.39 17.89
C VAL A 125 7.46 -17.01 17.42
N ASN A 126 7.77 -17.36 16.17
CA ASN A 126 9.00 -16.92 15.54
C ASN A 126 8.88 -15.46 15.09
N ILE A 127 9.39 -14.53 15.92
CA ILE A 127 9.29 -13.08 15.69
C ILE A 127 9.90 -12.64 14.37
N ARG A 128 11.04 -13.25 13.99
CA ARG A 128 11.74 -12.88 12.74
C ARG A 128 10.89 -13.22 11.53
N THR A 129 10.30 -14.40 11.51
CA THR A 129 9.42 -14.84 10.42
C THR A 129 8.15 -14.01 10.39
N LEU A 130 7.53 -13.75 11.53
CA LEU A 130 6.33 -12.92 11.64
C LEU A 130 6.58 -11.52 11.08
N ARG A 131 7.68 -10.87 11.47
CA ARG A 131 8.05 -9.52 11.01
C ARG A 131 8.25 -9.48 9.49
N ILE A 132 9.00 -10.44 8.93
CA ILE A 132 9.24 -10.53 7.48
C ILE A 132 7.91 -10.74 6.75
N LEU A 133 7.07 -11.63 7.23
CA LEU A 133 5.80 -11.96 6.59
C LEU A 133 4.83 -10.77 6.60
N LEU A 134 4.72 -10.04 7.71
CA LEU A 134 3.90 -8.83 7.80
C LEU A 134 4.38 -7.74 6.84
N VAL A 135 5.69 -7.54 6.75
CA VAL A 135 6.26 -6.55 5.83
C VAL A 135 6.01 -6.95 4.38
N VAL A 136 6.21 -8.21 4.01
CA VAL A 136 5.95 -8.70 2.64
C VAL A 136 4.47 -8.56 2.28
N LEU A 137 3.55 -8.97 3.16
CA LEU A 137 2.11 -8.82 2.92
C LEU A 137 1.69 -7.36 2.76
N SER A 138 2.19 -6.49 3.64
CA SER A 138 1.96 -5.03 3.55
C SER A 138 2.50 -4.45 2.24
N SER A 139 3.69 -4.90 1.80
CA SER A 139 4.32 -4.44 0.56
C SER A 139 3.50 -4.85 -0.66
N VAL A 140 3.06 -6.11 -0.71
CA VAL A 140 2.24 -6.63 -1.83
C VAL A 140 0.92 -5.85 -1.92
N LEU A 141 0.25 -5.62 -0.79
CA LEU A 141 -0.98 -4.82 -0.74
C LEU A 141 -0.76 -3.38 -1.22
N SER A 142 0.26 -2.71 -0.69
CA SER A 142 0.57 -1.33 -1.06
C SER A 142 0.96 -1.22 -2.54
N ALA A 143 1.81 -2.14 -3.03
CA ALA A 143 2.22 -2.18 -4.43
C ALA A 143 1.02 -2.40 -5.36
N CYS A 144 0.12 -3.32 -5.00
CA CYS A 144 -1.09 -3.58 -5.77
C CYS A 144 -1.99 -2.33 -5.84
N ILE A 145 -2.26 -1.67 -4.70
CA ILE A 145 -3.10 -0.47 -4.67
C ILE A 145 -2.48 0.66 -5.48
N VAL A 146 -1.18 0.93 -5.27
CA VAL A 146 -0.49 2.02 -5.98
C VAL A 146 -0.41 1.76 -7.48
N ALA A 147 -0.19 0.52 -7.90
CA ALA A 147 -0.12 0.18 -9.32
C ALA A 147 -1.45 0.41 -10.05
N PHE A 148 -2.58 0.09 -9.42
CA PHE A 148 -3.91 0.21 -10.06
C PHE A 148 -4.61 1.54 -9.81
N ALA A 149 -4.54 2.06 -8.61
CA ALA A 149 -5.28 3.25 -8.17
C ALA A 149 -4.42 4.52 -8.06
N GLY A 150 -3.10 4.39 -8.18
CA GLY A 150 -2.15 5.47 -7.91
C GLY A 150 -1.87 5.67 -6.41
N PRO A 151 -0.98 6.62 -6.08
CA PRO A 151 -0.59 6.88 -4.70
C PRO A 151 -1.74 7.51 -3.91
N ILE A 152 -2.25 6.79 -2.91
CA ILE A 152 -3.26 7.28 -1.98
C ILE A 152 -2.57 7.63 -0.67
N SER A 153 -2.36 8.92 -0.44
CA SER A 153 -1.64 9.42 0.73
C SER A 153 -2.54 9.52 1.97
N PHE A 154 -1.94 9.42 3.15
CA PHE A 154 -2.52 9.67 4.48
C PHE A 154 -3.64 8.74 4.97
N VAL A 155 -4.44 8.12 4.11
CA VAL A 155 -5.57 7.28 4.54
C VAL A 155 -5.08 6.07 5.35
N GLY A 156 -3.98 5.46 4.94
CA GLY A 156 -3.38 4.32 5.64
C GLY A 156 -2.91 4.62 7.07
N ILE A 157 -2.60 5.89 7.37
CA ILE A 157 -2.19 6.31 8.71
C ILE A 157 -3.40 6.80 9.51
N ALA A 158 -4.29 7.57 8.89
CA ALA A 158 -5.42 8.20 9.56
C ALA A 158 -6.48 7.20 10.01
N VAL A 159 -6.86 6.26 9.14
CA VAL A 159 -7.95 5.30 9.41
C VAL A 159 -7.66 4.41 10.62
N PRO A 160 -6.50 3.76 10.77
CA PRO A 160 -6.23 2.93 11.94
C PRO A 160 -6.24 3.72 13.25
N GLN A 161 -5.76 4.97 13.23
CA GLN A 161 -5.77 5.82 14.42
C GLN A 161 -7.20 6.26 14.80
N LEU A 162 -8.03 6.57 13.80
CA LEU A 162 -9.45 6.91 14.02
C LEU A 162 -10.20 5.73 14.61
N ILE A 163 -10.04 4.54 14.04
CA ILE A 163 -10.65 3.29 14.51
C ILE A 163 -10.22 2.96 15.93
N ARG A 164 -8.91 3.09 16.24
CA ARG A 164 -8.40 2.87 17.59
C ARG A 164 -9.04 3.80 18.62
N LYS A 165 -9.26 5.06 18.27
CA LYS A 165 -9.96 6.02 19.13
C LYS A 165 -11.44 5.71 19.28
N LEU A 166 -12.09 5.24 18.20
CA LEU A 166 -13.53 4.97 18.18
C LEU A 166 -13.90 3.71 18.97
N PHE A 167 -13.11 2.64 18.79
CA PHE A 167 -13.39 1.33 19.41
C PHE A 167 -12.63 1.09 20.72
N GLY A 168 -11.65 1.93 21.05
CA GLY A 168 -10.86 1.79 22.29
C GLY A 168 -10.04 0.49 22.37
N THR A 169 -9.86 -0.22 21.24
CA THR A 169 -9.21 -1.51 21.18
C THR A 169 -8.07 -1.53 20.17
N THR A 170 -7.05 -2.35 20.45
CA THR A 170 -5.92 -2.58 19.55
C THR A 170 -5.91 -4.00 19.00
N LYS A 171 -6.94 -4.81 19.29
CA LYS A 171 -7.00 -6.22 18.86
C LYS A 171 -7.02 -6.32 17.33
N PRO A 172 -6.06 -7.03 16.70
CA PRO A 172 -5.96 -7.11 15.25
C PRO A 172 -7.21 -7.68 14.58
N LEU A 173 -7.84 -8.65 15.21
CA LEU A 173 -9.05 -9.32 14.71
C LEU A 173 -10.25 -8.36 14.54
N LEU A 174 -10.33 -7.30 15.34
CA LEU A 174 -11.35 -6.25 15.24
C LEU A 174 -10.88 -5.09 14.36
N MET A 175 -9.58 -4.73 14.48
CA MET A 175 -9.02 -3.60 13.75
C MET A 175 -8.98 -3.83 12.24
N ILE A 176 -8.63 -5.05 11.78
CA ILE A 176 -8.48 -5.35 10.35
C ILE A 176 -9.81 -5.17 9.60
N PRO A 177 -10.93 -5.82 9.99
CA PRO A 177 -12.21 -5.61 9.32
C PRO A 177 -12.77 -4.20 9.54
N ALA A 178 -12.59 -3.61 10.72
CA ALA A 178 -13.06 -2.26 11.00
C ALA A 178 -12.35 -1.21 10.10
N CYS A 179 -11.04 -1.33 9.89
CA CYS A 179 -10.31 -0.47 8.96
C CYS A 179 -10.79 -0.63 7.52
N SER A 180 -11.09 -1.86 7.09
CA SER A 180 -11.56 -2.10 5.71
C SER A 180 -12.95 -1.50 5.45
N VAL A 181 -13.86 -1.58 6.42
CA VAL A 181 -15.21 -0.97 6.33
C VAL A 181 -15.15 0.55 6.41
N SER A 182 -14.34 1.10 7.32
CA SER A 182 -14.20 2.57 7.47
C SER A 182 -13.62 3.24 6.25
N TYR A 183 -12.76 2.55 5.51
CA TYR A 183 -12.22 3.05 4.25
C TYR A 183 -13.34 3.27 3.22
N THR A 184 -14.28 2.35 3.09
CA THR A 184 -15.42 2.48 2.18
C THR A 184 -16.33 3.65 2.57
N HIS A 185 -16.56 3.88 3.87
CA HIS A 185 -17.36 4.99 4.37
C HIS A 185 -16.70 6.36 4.13
N LEU A 186 -15.42 6.50 4.41
CA LEU A 186 -14.67 7.75 4.17
C LEU A 186 -14.70 8.16 2.70
N ARG A 187 -14.58 7.20 1.80
CA ARG A 187 -14.60 7.46 0.37
C ARG A 187 -15.98 7.79 -0.17
N ALA A 188 -17.02 7.17 0.35
CA ALA A 188 -18.42 7.53 0.01
C ALA A 188 -18.72 8.99 0.38
N HIS A 189 -18.12 9.51 1.45
CA HIS A 189 -18.28 10.89 1.89
C HIS A 189 -17.53 11.90 1.01
N GLU A 190 -16.36 11.53 0.46
CA GLU A 190 -15.63 12.38 -0.48
C GLU A 190 -16.32 12.51 -1.84
N THR A 191 -16.93 11.43 -2.34
CA THR A 191 -17.70 11.46 -3.59
C THR A 191 -18.95 12.33 -3.49
N LEU A 192 -19.59 12.40 -2.32
CA LEU A 192 -20.72 13.31 -2.09
C LEU A 192 -20.32 14.79 -2.07
N ARG A 193 -19.08 15.10 -1.64
CA ARG A 193 -18.57 16.48 -1.58
C ARG A 193 -18.18 17.04 -2.94
N HIS A 194 -17.93 16.18 -3.95
CA HIS A 194 -17.65 16.57 -5.32
C HIS A 194 -18.91 16.71 -6.20
N LEU A 195 -20.10 16.36 -5.68
CA LEU A 195 -21.38 16.46 -6.38
C LEU A 195 -22.21 17.69 -5.94
N VAL A 196 -21.70 18.50 -5.02
CA VAL A 196 -22.23 19.81 -4.59
C VAL A 196 -21.22 20.90 -4.97
#